data_ffd0528f3d2a922198e14125a91be8b7
#
_entry.id   ffd0528f3d2a922198e14125a91be8b7
#
_cell.length_a   1.000
_cell.length_b   1.000
_cell.length_c   1.000
_cell.angle_alpha   90.00
_cell.angle_beta   90.00
_cell.angle_gamma   90.00
#
_symmetry.space_group_name_H-M   'P 1'
#
loop_
_entity.id
_entity.type
_entity.pdbx_description
1 polymer ?
#
loop_
_entity_poly.entity_id
_entity_poly.type
_entity_poly.pdbx_seq_one_letter_code
_entity_poly.pdbx_strand_id
1 'polypeptide(L)'
;MLSKKEILDVLKSKDIPKDLLEEAFKVRKFYSGYYVYLRALTEITNICRKSCFYCGIRKENASLKRYYLKFDLINKLFTNIKKLGYSSIALQGGEIFSEKHYFFLYKLIKLAKDKFNYEITISFGELPKDVLEKLYFLGAKRYLLRFEIISPKRYYLFHYKDKFHNYENRIKTLVLLKKIGYQVGTGNLIGLPFTFIKDLYKDILFIKNFKPDMVGIGPYIPQKNTPLFNYLKEGINIFSEKERFLLTLKLIAIFRILLKTSNIVASTALITLGTKFYPLEKVLNLAFKCGANVIMPIFTPSENKRLYSLYEDKYFSEHEKFYFAVKNSDFIPVLDRYGNPLSYYIRNQKSCKL
;
A
#
# COMPACT_ATOMS: atom_id res chain seq x y z
N MET A 1 12.81 20.47 -10.42
CA MET A 1 12.67 19.63 -9.19
C MET A 1 11.93 20.46 -8.17
N LEU A 2 10.86 19.95 -7.55
CA LEU A 2 10.07 20.71 -6.57
C LEU A 2 10.95 21.17 -5.39
N SER A 3 10.95 22.46 -5.10
CA SER A 3 11.62 23.07 -3.93
C SER A 3 10.83 22.79 -2.65
N LYS A 4 11.45 23.03 -1.49
CA LYS A 4 10.74 22.95 -0.19
C LYS A 4 9.52 23.87 -0.13
N LYS A 5 9.65 25.09 -0.62
CA LYS A 5 8.57 26.08 -0.64
C LYS A 5 7.40 25.59 -1.47
N GLU A 6 7.64 25.18 -2.71
CA GLU A 6 6.60 24.66 -3.60
C GLU A 6 5.86 23.45 -3.00
N ILE A 7 6.59 22.48 -2.40
CA ILE A 7 5.97 21.33 -1.72
C ILE A 7 5.06 21.80 -0.59
N LEU A 8 5.51 22.72 0.26
CA LEU A 8 4.72 23.21 1.39
C LEU A 8 3.49 23.99 0.94
N ASP A 9 3.62 24.79 -0.12
CA ASP A 9 2.52 25.57 -0.70
C ASP A 9 1.46 24.63 -1.31
N VAL A 10 1.89 23.61 -2.04
CA VAL A 10 1.00 22.53 -2.54
C VAL A 10 0.26 21.84 -1.40
N LEU A 11 0.95 21.45 -0.33
CA LEU A 11 0.32 20.76 0.80
C LEU A 11 -0.71 21.63 1.53
N LYS A 12 -0.50 22.95 1.60
CA LYS A 12 -1.40 23.92 2.23
C LYS A 12 -2.55 24.37 1.33
N SER A 13 -2.43 24.22 0.01
CA SER A 13 -3.49 24.66 -0.92
C SER A 13 -4.81 23.96 -0.61
N LYS A 14 -5.94 24.62 -0.89
CA LYS A 14 -7.28 24.05 -0.67
C LYS A 14 -7.53 22.86 -1.62
N ASP A 15 -7.21 23.03 -2.90
CA ASP A 15 -7.41 22.05 -3.95
C ASP A 15 -6.08 21.54 -4.50
N ILE A 16 -6.10 20.61 -5.45
CA ILE A 16 -4.91 20.16 -6.17
C ILE A 16 -4.52 21.27 -7.17
N PRO A 17 -3.33 21.88 -7.06
CA PRO A 17 -2.89 22.88 -8.03
C PRO A 17 -2.85 22.31 -9.45
N LYS A 18 -3.31 23.08 -10.42
CA LYS A 18 -3.45 22.63 -11.81
C LYS A 18 -2.09 22.30 -12.45
N ASP A 19 -1.11 23.15 -12.22
CA ASP A 19 0.28 22.97 -12.65
C ASP A 19 0.93 21.70 -12.08
N LEU A 20 0.67 21.38 -10.80
CA LEU A 20 1.12 20.14 -10.19
C LEU A 20 0.50 18.92 -10.87
N LEU A 21 -0.81 18.97 -11.14
CA LEU A 21 -1.54 17.87 -11.78
C LEU A 21 -1.03 17.63 -13.21
N GLU A 22 -0.85 18.70 -13.97
CA GLU A 22 -0.34 18.64 -15.35
C GLU A 22 1.08 18.05 -15.40
N GLU A 23 1.99 18.53 -14.53
CA GLU A 23 3.36 18.03 -14.48
C GLU A 23 3.40 16.56 -14.02
N ALA A 24 2.64 16.18 -13.00
CA ALA A 24 2.55 14.79 -12.55
C ALA A 24 2.03 13.86 -13.65
N PHE A 25 1.01 14.31 -14.39
CA PHE A 25 0.45 13.54 -15.50
C PHE A 25 1.43 13.40 -16.66
N LYS A 26 2.16 14.48 -17.02
CA LYS A 26 3.23 14.47 -18.02
C LYS A 26 4.32 13.46 -17.66
N VAL A 27 4.81 13.48 -16.42
CA VAL A 27 5.81 12.53 -15.93
C VAL A 27 5.27 11.09 -15.97
N ARG A 28 4.03 10.88 -15.51
CA ARG A 28 3.38 9.57 -15.57
C ARG A 28 3.26 9.05 -16.99
N LYS A 29 2.77 9.88 -17.90
CA LYS A 29 2.61 9.54 -19.33
C LYS A 29 3.94 9.13 -19.97
N PHE A 30 5.02 9.83 -19.63
CA PHE A 30 6.34 9.53 -20.16
C PHE A 30 6.91 8.20 -19.64
N TYR A 31 6.79 7.90 -18.33
CA TYR A 31 7.42 6.72 -17.71
C TYR A 31 6.51 5.49 -17.59
N SER A 32 5.20 5.66 -17.61
CA SER A 32 4.23 4.58 -17.40
C SER A 32 3.14 4.52 -18.47
N GLY A 33 3.13 5.44 -19.43
CA GLY A 33 2.08 5.52 -20.47
C GLY A 33 0.70 5.72 -19.85
N TYR A 34 -0.30 5.09 -20.46
CA TYR A 34 -1.68 5.04 -19.98
C TYR A 34 -2.00 3.73 -19.22
N TYR A 35 -1.01 2.86 -19.01
CA TYR A 35 -1.20 1.57 -18.37
C TYR A 35 -1.46 1.69 -16.88
N VAL A 36 -2.44 0.91 -16.39
CA VAL A 36 -2.74 0.71 -14.97
C VAL A 36 -2.65 -0.78 -14.67
N TYR A 37 -1.70 -1.16 -13.84
CA TYR A 37 -1.49 -2.56 -13.46
C TYR A 37 -2.47 -2.97 -12.37
N LEU A 38 -3.28 -3.99 -12.66
CA LEU A 38 -4.18 -4.61 -11.70
C LEU A 38 -3.47 -5.79 -11.02
N ARG A 39 -3.37 -5.76 -9.69
CA ARG A 39 -2.80 -6.85 -8.89
C ARG A 39 -3.88 -7.45 -8.01
N ALA A 40 -4.11 -8.75 -8.12
CA ALA A 40 -5.11 -9.42 -7.31
C ALA A 40 -4.68 -9.47 -5.85
N LEU A 41 -5.38 -8.73 -4.98
CA LEU A 41 -5.09 -8.67 -3.55
C LEU A 41 -5.82 -9.78 -2.81
N THR A 42 -5.08 -10.57 -2.03
CA THR A 42 -5.65 -11.59 -1.13
C THR A 42 -5.16 -11.37 0.29
N GLU A 43 -6.10 -11.22 1.21
CA GLU A 43 -5.86 -11.03 2.63
C GLU A 43 -5.90 -12.40 3.32
N ILE A 44 -4.72 -12.94 3.65
CA ILE A 44 -4.53 -14.32 4.10
C ILE A 44 -5.04 -14.55 5.52
N THR A 45 -4.84 -13.56 6.39
CA THR A 45 -5.24 -13.64 7.80
C THR A 45 -5.39 -12.25 8.41
N ASN A 46 -6.34 -12.10 9.33
CA ASN A 46 -6.47 -10.90 10.16
C ASN A 46 -5.89 -11.08 11.58
N ILE A 47 -5.19 -12.18 11.83
CA ILE A 47 -4.47 -12.39 13.09
C ILE A 47 -3.20 -11.52 13.04
N CYS A 48 -3.03 -10.64 14.04
CA CYS A 48 -1.89 -9.75 14.13
C CYS A 48 -1.40 -9.67 15.58
N ARG A 49 -0.08 -9.68 15.78
CA ARG A 49 0.53 -9.47 17.10
C ARG A 49 0.69 -8.01 17.48
N LYS A 50 0.55 -7.11 16.51
CA LYS A 50 0.71 -5.66 16.69
C LYS A 50 -0.56 -5.02 17.24
N SER A 51 -0.38 -3.93 17.96
CA SER A 51 -1.44 -3.17 18.63
C SER A 51 -1.49 -1.72 18.17
N CYS A 52 -1.31 -1.50 16.85
CA CYS A 52 -1.36 -0.17 16.26
C CYS A 52 -2.70 0.52 16.58
N PHE A 53 -2.66 1.76 17.05
CA PHE A 53 -3.84 2.47 17.57
C PHE A 53 -4.87 2.87 16.51
N TYR A 54 -4.52 2.79 15.23
CA TYR A 54 -5.38 3.10 14.08
C TYR A 54 -5.95 1.87 13.38
N CYS A 55 -5.51 0.65 13.74
CA CYS A 55 -5.73 -0.54 12.92
C CYS A 55 -6.81 -1.44 13.54
N GLY A 56 -7.84 -1.77 12.75
CA GLY A 56 -8.94 -2.60 13.22
C GLY A 56 -8.57 -4.06 13.47
N ILE A 57 -7.51 -4.59 12.83
CA ILE A 57 -7.02 -5.96 13.10
C ILE A 57 -5.97 -6.02 14.22
N ARG A 58 -5.83 -4.95 14.99
CA ARG A 58 -4.93 -4.91 16.17
C ARG A 58 -5.21 -6.07 17.15
N LYS A 59 -4.17 -6.48 17.88
CA LYS A 59 -4.24 -7.63 18.79
C LYS A 59 -5.40 -7.52 19.80
N GLU A 60 -5.54 -6.35 20.43
CA GLU A 60 -6.51 -6.10 21.49
C GLU A 60 -7.95 -5.93 20.98
N ASN A 61 -8.22 -5.95 19.69
CA ASN A 61 -9.59 -5.93 19.20
C ASN A 61 -10.25 -7.31 19.40
N ALA A 62 -10.80 -7.51 20.60
CA ALA A 62 -11.45 -8.76 21.02
C ALA A 62 -12.79 -9.00 20.30
N SER A 63 -13.44 -7.96 19.77
CA SER A 63 -14.71 -8.09 19.04
C SER A 63 -14.53 -8.64 17.61
N LEU A 64 -13.31 -8.68 17.11
CA LEU A 64 -13.03 -9.11 15.74
C LEU A 64 -12.90 -10.64 15.65
N LYS A 65 -13.79 -11.28 14.90
CA LYS A 65 -13.63 -12.70 14.56
C LYS A 65 -12.34 -12.91 13.74
N ARG A 66 -11.41 -13.70 14.27
CA ARG A 66 -10.14 -13.99 13.62
C ARG A 66 -10.27 -15.10 12.60
N TYR A 67 -9.52 -15.01 11.50
CA TYR A 67 -9.45 -16.06 10.49
C TYR A 67 -8.03 -16.27 9.98
N TYR A 68 -7.83 -17.43 9.40
CA TYR A 68 -6.66 -17.82 8.63
C TYR A 68 -7.15 -18.64 7.44
N LEU A 69 -6.86 -18.23 6.20
CA LEU A 69 -7.34 -18.94 5.02
C LEU A 69 -6.71 -20.32 4.92
N LYS A 70 -7.55 -21.32 4.66
CA LYS A 70 -7.10 -22.71 4.42
C LYS A 70 -6.39 -22.81 3.07
N PHE A 71 -5.39 -23.68 2.98
CA PHE A 71 -4.55 -23.81 1.79
C PHE A 71 -5.37 -24.22 0.54
N ASP A 72 -6.34 -25.13 0.67
CA ASP A 72 -7.20 -25.54 -0.43
C ASP A 72 -8.06 -24.41 -0.97
N LEU A 73 -8.58 -23.56 -0.08
CA LEU A 73 -9.32 -22.37 -0.48
C LEU A 73 -8.44 -21.39 -1.26
N ILE A 74 -7.21 -21.21 -0.82
CA ILE A 74 -6.23 -20.35 -1.53
C ILE A 74 -5.91 -20.92 -2.91
N ASN A 75 -5.73 -22.24 -3.03
CA ASN A 75 -5.47 -22.88 -4.32
C ASN A 75 -6.64 -22.68 -5.30
N LYS A 76 -7.89 -22.84 -4.84
CA LYS A 76 -9.09 -22.54 -5.64
C LYS A 76 -9.14 -21.06 -6.04
N LEU A 77 -8.84 -20.16 -5.11
CA LEU A 77 -8.81 -18.73 -5.34
C LEU A 77 -7.77 -18.35 -6.40
N PHE A 78 -6.56 -18.88 -6.30
CA PHE A 78 -5.49 -18.64 -7.29
C PHE A 78 -5.86 -19.19 -8.67
N THR A 79 -6.55 -20.32 -8.74
CA THR A 79 -7.08 -20.86 -10.00
C THR A 79 -8.06 -19.88 -10.65
N ASN A 80 -8.98 -19.31 -9.86
CA ASN A 80 -9.94 -18.33 -10.37
C ASN A 80 -9.26 -17.02 -10.82
N ILE A 81 -8.32 -16.50 -10.01
CA ILE A 81 -7.54 -15.30 -10.36
C ILE A 81 -6.77 -15.52 -11.68
N LYS A 82 -6.20 -16.71 -11.89
CA LYS A 82 -5.50 -17.06 -13.13
C LYS A 82 -6.42 -17.12 -14.34
N LYS A 83 -7.60 -17.70 -14.19
CA LYS A 83 -8.64 -17.73 -15.25
C LYS A 83 -9.08 -16.33 -15.68
N LEU A 84 -9.06 -15.35 -14.77
CA LEU A 84 -9.36 -13.95 -15.05
C LEU A 84 -8.19 -13.20 -15.72
N GLY A 85 -7.08 -13.87 -16.03
CA GLY A 85 -5.94 -13.31 -16.75
C GLY A 85 -4.89 -12.61 -15.88
N TYR A 86 -5.00 -12.63 -14.56
CA TYR A 86 -4.01 -11.98 -13.71
C TYR A 86 -2.66 -12.70 -13.72
N SER A 87 -1.58 -11.96 -13.90
CA SER A 87 -0.19 -12.43 -13.78
C SER A 87 0.50 -11.97 -12.49
N SER A 88 -0.12 -11.05 -11.73
CA SER A 88 0.45 -10.47 -10.52
C SER A 88 -0.53 -10.50 -9.36
N ILE A 89 -0.06 -10.98 -8.21
CA ILE A 89 -0.84 -11.03 -6.96
C ILE A 89 -0.15 -10.24 -5.85
N ALA A 90 -0.98 -9.78 -4.89
CA ALA A 90 -0.53 -9.19 -3.64
C ALA A 90 -1.12 -10.00 -2.47
N LEU A 91 -0.25 -10.53 -1.61
CA LEU A 91 -0.62 -11.32 -0.45
C LEU A 91 -0.32 -10.51 0.80
N GLN A 92 -1.32 -10.27 1.62
CA GLN A 92 -1.14 -9.53 2.86
C GLN A 92 -1.82 -10.21 4.03
N GLY A 93 -1.38 -9.87 5.24
CA GLY A 93 -1.97 -10.36 6.48
C GLY A 93 -1.47 -9.58 7.68
N GLY A 94 -2.03 -9.89 8.84
CA GLY A 94 -1.45 -9.40 10.08
C GLY A 94 -0.05 -9.99 10.31
N GLU A 95 0.71 -9.34 11.17
CA GLU A 95 2.07 -9.78 11.52
C GLU A 95 2.00 -10.90 12.56
N ILE A 96 2.53 -12.08 12.20
CA ILE A 96 2.57 -13.26 13.07
C ILE A 96 4.02 -13.77 13.15
N PHE A 97 4.49 -14.05 14.37
CA PHE A 97 5.79 -14.63 14.62
C PHE A 97 5.63 -16.05 15.15
N SER A 98 5.68 -17.03 14.24
CA SER A 98 5.74 -18.44 14.59
C SER A 98 6.27 -19.26 13.41
N GLU A 99 7.01 -20.33 13.72
CA GLU A 99 7.53 -21.27 12.71
C GLU A 99 6.43 -21.84 11.84
N LYS A 100 5.28 -22.18 12.43
CA LYS A 100 4.10 -22.67 11.70
C LYS A 100 3.64 -21.66 10.63
N HIS A 101 3.63 -20.36 10.97
CA HIS A 101 3.27 -19.29 10.02
C HIS A 101 4.31 -19.14 8.91
N TYR A 102 5.60 -19.18 9.26
CA TYR A 102 6.67 -19.08 8.27
C TYR A 102 6.64 -20.24 7.28
N PHE A 103 6.46 -21.45 7.78
CA PHE A 103 6.33 -22.64 6.94
C PHE A 103 5.09 -22.57 6.02
N PHE A 104 3.97 -22.05 6.52
CA PHE A 104 2.81 -21.79 5.68
C PHE A 104 3.11 -20.77 4.58
N LEU A 105 3.78 -19.66 4.90
CA LEU A 105 4.18 -18.65 3.91
C LEU A 105 5.10 -19.26 2.83
N TYR A 106 6.04 -20.11 3.20
CA TYR A 106 6.91 -20.78 2.23
C TYR A 106 6.11 -21.65 1.25
N LYS A 107 5.18 -22.46 1.75
CA LYS A 107 4.28 -23.26 0.92
C LYS A 107 3.40 -22.38 0.01
N LEU A 108 2.89 -21.29 0.55
CA LEU A 108 2.03 -20.34 -0.17
C LEU A 108 2.78 -19.69 -1.34
N ILE A 109 4.01 -19.21 -1.11
CA ILE A 109 4.82 -18.59 -2.16
C ILE A 109 5.21 -19.62 -3.21
N LYS A 110 5.61 -20.82 -2.79
CA LYS A 110 5.93 -21.93 -3.71
C LYS A 110 4.72 -22.29 -4.58
N LEU A 111 3.52 -22.45 -4.00
CA LEU A 111 2.28 -22.68 -4.75
C LEU A 111 2.03 -21.59 -5.80
N ALA A 112 2.11 -20.33 -5.37
CA ALA A 112 1.85 -19.18 -6.24
C ALA A 112 2.87 -19.08 -7.39
N LYS A 113 4.12 -19.44 -7.14
CA LYS A 113 5.20 -19.37 -8.15
C LYS A 113 5.21 -20.58 -9.05
N ASP A 114 5.28 -21.77 -8.49
CA ASP A 114 5.54 -23.01 -9.28
C ASP A 114 4.29 -23.41 -10.09
N LYS A 115 3.11 -23.34 -9.49
CA LYS A 115 1.87 -23.78 -10.17
C LYS A 115 1.25 -22.69 -11.05
N PHE A 116 1.29 -21.42 -10.61
CA PHE A 116 0.56 -20.33 -11.29
C PHE A 116 1.48 -19.33 -11.99
N ASN A 117 2.78 -19.38 -11.75
CA ASN A 117 3.78 -18.44 -12.26
C ASN A 117 3.40 -16.97 -12.01
N TYR A 118 2.91 -16.68 -10.81
CA TYR A 118 2.59 -15.30 -10.42
C TYR A 118 3.84 -14.48 -10.12
N GLU A 119 3.78 -13.20 -10.41
CA GLU A 119 4.66 -12.21 -9.80
C GLU A 119 4.07 -11.77 -8.45
N ILE A 120 4.82 -12.02 -7.36
CA ILE A 120 4.28 -12.01 -6.01
C ILE A 120 4.74 -10.77 -5.24
N THR A 121 3.78 -10.00 -4.75
CA THR A 121 3.98 -8.97 -3.73
C THR A 121 3.51 -9.51 -2.38
N ILE A 122 4.30 -9.33 -1.32
CA ILE A 122 3.92 -9.73 0.05
C ILE A 122 3.94 -8.55 1.01
N SER A 123 3.08 -8.61 2.03
CA SER A 123 2.96 -7.60 3.09
C SER A 123 2.51 -8.26 4.39
N PHE A 124 3.47 -8.77 5.18
CA PHE A 124 3.25 -9.49 6.44
C PHE A 124 3.98 -8.84 7.63
N GLY A 125 4.26 -7.55 7.56
CA GLY A 125 4.94 -6.80 8.61
C GLY A 125 6.46 -7.02 8.65
N GLU A 126 7.03 -7.03 9.83
CA GLU A 126 8.48 -7.18 10.06
C GLU A 126 8.79 -8.65 10.34
N LEU A 127 9.27 -9.38 9.34
CA LEU A 127 9.67 -10.78 9.47
C LEU A 127 11.19 -10.90 9.78
N PRO A 128 11.66 -12.00 10.39
CA PRO A 128 13.08 -12.28 10.57
C PRO A 128 13.85 -12.30 9.25
N LYS A 129 15.15 -12.00 9.31
CA LYS A 129 16.02 -11.90 8.13
C LYS A 129 16.03 -13.19 7.30
N ASP A 130 16.23 -14.30 7.93
CA ASP A 130 16.27 -15.64 7.32
C ASP A 130 14.96 -16.00 6.64
N VAL A 131 13.83 -15.64 7.26
CA VAL A 131 12.49 -15.80 6.67
C VAL A 131 12.33 -14.93 5.43
N LEU A 132 12.76 -13.67 5.49
CA LEU A 132 12.72 -12.75 4.34
C LEU A 132 13.58 -13.26 3.18
N GLU A 133 14.81 -13.71 3.46
CA GLU A 133 15.72 -14.27 2.46
C GLU A 133 15.11 -15.51 1.80
N LYS A 134 14.52 -16.42 2.59
CA LYS A 134 13.87 -17.62 2.08
C LYS A 134 12.64 -17.32 1.22
N LEU A 135 11.78 -16.38 1.64
CA LEU A 135 10.62 -15.95 0.85
C LEU A 135 11.05 -15.31 -0.49
N TYR A 136 12.12 -14.51 -0.48
CA TYR A 136 12.70 -13.93 -1.69
C TYR A 136 13.21 -15.01 -2.64
N PHE A 137 13.96 -15.99 -2.13
CA PHE A 137 14.46 -17.13 -2.89
C PHE A 137 13.33 -17.95 -3.52
N LEU A 138 12.25 -18.20 -2.78
CA LEU A 138 11.06 -18.91 -3.25
C LEU A 138 10.23 -18.16 -4.31
N GLY A 139 10.56 -16.89 -4.59
CA GLY A 139 9.92 -16.14 -5.67
C GLY A 139 9.07 -14.94 -5.27
N ALA A 140 8.93 -14.60 -3.99
CA ALA A 140 8.32 -13.35 -3.56
C ALA A 140 9.28 -12.18 -3.80
N LYS A 141 9.27 -11.60 -4.99
CA LYS A 141 10.25 -10.56 -5.38
C LYS A 141 9.86 -9.15 -4.94
N ARG A 142 8.65 -8.93 -4.43
CA ARG A 142 8.16 -7.63 -4.00
C ARG A 142 7.70 -7.67 -2.55
N TYR A 143 8.09 -6.66 -1.77
CA TYR A 143 7.69 -6.52 -0.37
C TYR A 143 7.14 -5.12 -0.11
N LEU A 144 5.92 -5.02 0.45
CA LEU A 144 5.36 -3.77 0.90
C LEU A 144 5.41 -3.70 2.43
N LEU A 145 6.17 -2.74 2.95
CA LEU A 145 6.25 -2.43 4.37
C LEU A 145 6.11 -0.93 4.58
N ARG A 146 4.97 -0.48 5.08
CA ARG A 146 4.72 0.94 5.32
C ARG A 146 5.39 1.39 6.62
N PHE A 147 6.04 2.55 6.61
CA PHE A 147 6.60 3.17 7.83
C PHE A 147 5.55 3.94 8.63
N GLU A 148 4.43 4.30 8.02
CA GLU A 148 3.26 5.03 8.49
C GLU A 148 3.53 6.49 8.83
N ILE A 149 4.56 6.83 9.56
CA ILE A 149 5.08 8.16 9.84
C ILE A 149 6.57 8.09 10.16
N ILE A 150 7.39 8.97 9.55
CA ILE A 150 8.85 8.90 9.69
C ILE A 150 9.38 9.55 10.98
N SER A 151 8.59 10.39 11.64
CA SER A 151 9.02 11.03 12.88
C SER A 151 8.94 10.03 14.05
N PRO A 152 10.06 9.65 14.72
CA PRO A 152 10.03 8.74 15.87
C PRO A 152 9.11 9.21 16.99
N LYS A 153 9.13 10.53 17.29
CA LYS A 153 8.25 11.14 18.29
C LYS A 153 6.77 10.95 17.94
N ARG A 154 6.41 11.07 16.65
CA ARG A 154 5.03 10.86 16.19
C ARG A 154 4.67 9.38 16.09
N TYR A 155 5.61 8.52 15.69
CA TYR A 155 5.40 7.08 15.61
C TYR A 155 4.84 6.51 16.91
N TYR A 156 5.41 6.90 18.06
CA TYR A 156 4.98 6.44 19.38
C TYR A 156 3.70 7.10 19.91
N LEU A 157 3.09 8.03 19.18
CA LEU A 157 1.71 8.46 19.44
C LEU A 157 0.67 7.46 18.91
N PHE A 158 1.07 6.58 17.99
CA PHE A 158 0.18 5.65 17.30
C PHE A 158 0.54 4.18 17.54
N HIS A 159 1.62 3.94 18.27
CA HIS A 159 2.12 2.62 18.60
C HIS A 159 2.60 2.58 20.04
N TYR A 160 2.44 1.43 20.67
CA TYR A 160 3.07 1.23 21.98
C TYR A 160 4.60 1.34 21.88
N LYS A 161 5.22 1.78 22.96
CA LYS A 161 6.68 1.75 23.08
C LYS A 161 7.11 0.42 23.69
N ASP A 162 7.14 -0.63 22.88
CA ASP A 162 7.47 -1.99 23.27
C ASP A 162 8.36 -2.69 22.22
N LYS A 163 8.75 -3.94 22.50
CA LYS A 163 9.60 -4.73 21.59
C LYS A 163 8.93 -5.07 20.26
N PHE A 164 7.60 -5.00 20.16
CA PHE A 164 6.86 -5.32 18.95
C PHE A 164 6.65 -4.10 18.04
N HIS A 165 6.70 -2.88 18.59
CA HIS A 165 6.44 -1.62 17.88
C HIS A 165 7.69 -0.73 17.87
N ASN A 166 8.84 -1.31 17.55
CA ASN A 166 10.10 -0.59 17.52
C ASN A 166 10.26 0.17 16.19
N TYR A 167 10.35 1.50 16.27
CA TYR A 167 10.53 2.38 15.13
C TYR A 167 11.80 2.06 14.33
N GLU A 168 12.92 1.91 15.05
CA GLU A 168 14.23 1.65 14.44
C GLU A 168 14.23 0.32 13.70
N ASN A 169 13.56 -0.71 14.24
CA ASN A 169 13.42 -1.99 13.59
C ASN A 169 12.60 -1.90 12.30
N ARG A 170 11.55 -1.07 12.29
CA ARG A 170 10.74 -0.79 11.07
C ARG A 170 11.63 -0.24 9.95
N ILE A 171 12.46 0.75 10.26
CA ILE A 171 13.36 1.38 9.28
C ILE A 171 14.50 0.42 8.86
N LYS A 172 15.11 -0.28 9.83
CA LYS A 172 16.14 -1.31 9.54
C LYS A 172 15.59 -2.41 8.63
N THR A 173 14.34 -2.85 8.84
CA THR A 173 13.70 -3.85 7.98
C THR A 173 13.53 -3.34 6.55
N LEU A 174 13.14 -2.08 6.34
CA LEU A 174 13.07 -1.49 4.99
C LEU A 174 14.43 -1.49 4.28
N VAL A 175 15.50 -1.17 5.00
CA VAL A 175 16.87 -1.22 4.46
C VAL A 175 17.29 -2.67 4.17
N LEU A 176 16.97 -3.60 5.07
CA LEU A 176 17.25 -5.03 4.90
C LEU A 176 16.57 -5.60 3.66
N LEU A 177 15.29 -5.28 3.43
CA LEU A 177 14.57 -5.71 2.24
C LEU A 177 15.27 -5.29 0.93
N LYS A 178 15.80 -4.06 0.87
CA LYS A 178 16.62 -3.62 -0.27
C LYS A 178 17.92 -4.41 -0.41
N LYS A 179 18.61 -4.69 0.72
CA LYS A 179 19.87 -5.47 0.71
C LYS A 179 19.64 -6.91 0.23
N ILE A 180 18.50 -7.52 0.56
CA ILE A 180 18.14 -8.87 0.06
C ILE A 180 17.84 -8.84 -1.45
N GLY A 181 17.45 -7.68 -2.00
CA GLY A 181 17.15 -7.52 -3.44
C GLY A 181 15.67 -7.33 -3.78
N TYR A 182 14.79 -7.24 -2.79
CA TYR A 182 13.37 -7.00 -3.03
C TYR A 182 13.12 -5.71 -3.83
N GLN A 183 12.09 -5.72 -4.66
CA GLN A 183 11.39 -4.50 -5.06
C GLN A 183 10.63 -4.00 -3.83
N VAL A 184 11.16 -2.95 -3.18
CA VAL A 184 10.64 -2.48 -1.91
C VAL A 184 9.55 -1.45 -2.11
N GLY A 185 8.38 -1.73 -1.55
CA GLY A 185 7.31 -0.77 -1.39
C GLY A 185 7.27 -0.20 0.03
N THR A 186 7.04 1.10 0.15
CA THR A 186 6.79 1.74 1.44
C THR A 186 5.83 2.92 1.29
N GLY A 187 5.43 3.51 2.40
CA GLY A 187 4.52 4.66 2.42
C GLY A 187 4.08 5.03 3.81
N ASN A 188 3.24 6.05 3.87
CA ASN A 188 2.73 6.62 5.10
C ASN A 188 1.20 6.63 5.15
N LEU A 189 0.66 6.86 6.34
CA LEU A 189 -0.76 7.07 6.59
C LEU A 189 -1.02 8.57 6.72
N ILE A 190 -1.87 9.12 5.86
CA ILE A 190 -2.03 10.55 5.67
C ILE A 190 -3.17 11.09 6.54
N GLY A 191 -2.88 12.13 7.32
CA GLY A 191 -3.87 12.82 8.13
C GLY A 191 -4.25 12.07 9.42
N LEU A 192 -3.30 11.36 10.02
CA LEU A 192 -3.43 10.85 11.38
C LEU A 192 -3.68 12.03 12.35
N PRO A 193 -4.49 11.88 13.39
CA PRO A 193 -4.61 12.86 14.47
C PRO A 193 -3.23 13.29 14.97
N PHE A 194 -3.10 14.53 15.46
CA PHE A 194 -1.83 15.09 15.96
C PHE A 194 -0.69 15.18 14.93
N THR A 195 -0.96 14.99 13.61
CA THR A 195 0.03 15.22 12.55
C THR A 195 -0.26 16.52 11.81
N PHE A 196 0.80 17.12 11.26
CA PHE A 196 0.76 18.43 10.61
C PHE A 196 1.44 18.36 9.23
N ILE A 197 1.27 19.40 8.43
CA ILE A 197 1.92 19.54 7.11
C ILE A 197 3.46 19.34 7.19
N LYS A 198 4.09 19.81 8.28
CA LYS A 198 5.54 19.58 8.50
C LYS A 198 5.93 18.12 8.66
N ASP A 199 5.03 17.29 9.19
CA ASP A 199 5.30 15.86 9.34
C ASP A 199 5.17 15.16 7.97
N LEU A 200 4.17 15.52 7.16
CA LEU A 200 4.06 15.07 5.75
C LEU A 200 5.28 15.46 4.92
N TYR A 201 5.82 16.67 5.11
CA TYR A 201 7.04 17.07 4.44
C TYR A 201 8.25 16.19 4.80
N LYS A 202 8.40 15.80 6.08
CA LYS A 202 9.45 14.84 6.48
C LYS A 202 9.27 13.48 5.85
N ASP A 203 8.02 13.00 5.77
CA ASP A 203 7.69 11.74 5.10
C ASP A 203 8.06 11.78 3.60
N ILE A 204 7.79 12.92 2.93
CA ILE A 204 8.20 13.15 1.53
C ILE A 204 9.71 13.07 1.38
N LEU A 205 10.48 13.73 2.25
CA LEU A 205 11.94 13.70 2.21
C LEU A 205 12.49 12.29 2.41
N PHE A 206 11.92 11.53 3.36
CA PHE A 206 12.32 10.15 3.56
C PHE A 206 12.06 9.31 2.30
N ILE A 207 10.86 9.34 1.73
CA ILE A 207 10.51 8.57 0.52
C ILE A 207 11.40 8.98 -0.66
N LYS A 208 11.64 10.28 -0.86
CA LYS A 208 12.54 10.81 -1.90
C LYS A 208 13.95 10.24 -1.77
N ASN A 209 14.49 10.20 -0.55
CA ASN A 209 15.87 9.73 -0.29
C ASN A 209 15.94 8.19 -0.30
N PHE A 210 14.94 7.51 0.23
CA PHE A 210 14.86 6.05 0.24
C PHE A 210 14.69 5.46 -1.16
N LYS A 211 14.03 6.18 -2.10
CA LYS A 211 13.78 5.75 -3.49
C LYS A 211 13.16 4.35 -3.56
N PRO A 212 11.95 4.14 -3.04
CA PRO A 212 11.28 2.85 -3.10
C PRO A 212 10.90 2.50 -4.54
N ASP A 213 10.78 1.21 -4.84
CA ASP A 213 10.25 0.72 -6.13
C ASP A 213 8.73 0.87 -6.24
N MET A 214 8.05 0.89 -5.09
CA MET A 214 6.61 1.07 -4.98
C MET A 214 6.28 2.08 -3.87
N VAL A 215 5.27 2.93 -4.10
CA VAL A 215 4.73 3.85 -3.11
C VAL A 215 3.30 3.44 -2.78
N GLY A 216 3.06 3.07 -1.53
CA GLY A 216 1.76 2.65 -1.00
C GLY A 216 1.27 3.59 0.10
N ILE A 217 0.71 4.74 -0.28
CA ILE A 217 0.16 5.73 0.65
C ILE A 217 -1.37 5.67 0.67
N GLY A 218 -1.96 6.16 1.74
CA GLY A 218 -3.42 6.26 1.83
C GLY A 218 -3.87 7.17 2.95
N PRO A 219 -5.10 7.73 2.84
CA PRO A 219 -5.68 8.53 3.91
C PRO A 219 -5.95 7.68 5.15
N TYR A 220 -5.79 8.26 6.32
CA TYR A 220 -6.32 7.68 7.54
C TYR A 220 -7.86 7.69 7.47
N ILE A 221 -8.45 6.54 7.68
CA ILE A 221 -9.89 6.34 7.88
C ILE A 221 -10.07 5.75 9.26
N PRO A 222 -10.89 6.35 10.12
CA PRO A 222 -11.14 5.86 11.48
C PRO A 222 -11.68 4.42 11.46
N GLN A 223 -11.39 3.67 12.52
CA GLN A 223 -11.91 2.33 12.75
C GLN A 223 -12.46 2.25 14.16
N LYS A 224 -13.74 1.88 14.31
CA LYS A 224 -14.34 1.57 15.62
C LYS A 224 -13.48 0.55 16.38
N ASN A 225 -13.54 0.57 17.69
CA ASN A 225 -12.77 -0.29 18.59
C ASN A 225 -11.24 -0.12 18.46
N THR A 226 -10.81 1.09 18.07
CA THR A 226 -9.40 1.49 18.11
C THR A 226 -9.20 2.71 19.01
N PRO A 227 -8.03 2.83 19.67
CA PRO A 227 -7.75 4.00 20.52
C PRO A 227 -7.91 5.34 19.77
N LEU A 228 -7.44 5.43 18.51
CA LEU A 228 -7.57 6.67 17.75
C LEU A 228 -9.02 7.07 17.42
N PHE A 229 -9.93 6.10 17.33
CA PHE A 229 -11.34 6.41 17.12
C PHE A 229 -11.95 7.18 18.30
N ASN A 230 -11.52 6.85 19.52
CA ASN A 230 -11.99 7.53 20.72
C ASN A 230 -11.52 8.99 20.76
N TYR A 231 -10.27 9.27 20.41
CA TYR A 231 -9.77 10.64 20.30
C TYR A 231 -10.54 11.50 19.28
N LEU A 232 -11.00 10.88 18.18
CA LEU A 232 -11.83 11.61 17.20
C LEU A 232 -13.21 11.99 17.75
N LYS A 233 -13.80 11.17 18.62
CA LYS A 233 -15.04 11.50 19.32
C LYS A 233 -14.87 12.71 20.24
N GLU A 234 -13.68 12.94 20.75
CA GLU A 234 -13.29 14.09 21.57
C GLU A 234 -12.97 15.34 20.73
N GLY A 235 -13.24 15.32 19.44
CA GLY A 235 -13.04 16.46 18.54
C GLY A 235 -11.60 16.70 18.10
N ILE A 236 -10.68 15.77 18.39
CA ILE A 236 -9.26 15.87 18.00
C ILE A 236 -9.09 15.40 16.56
N ASN A 237 -9.42 16.26 15.62
CA ASN A 237 -9.22 15.99 14.20
C ASN A 237 -8.60 17.21 13.51
N ILE A 238 -7.42 17.04 12.90
CA ILE A 238 -6.71 18.15 12.24
C ILE A 238 -7.12 18.28 10.77
N PHE A 239 -7.48 17.17 10.11
CA PHE A 239 -7.88 17.14 8.70
C PHE A 239 -9.23 16.47 8.53
N SER A 240 -10.15 17.13 7.83
CA SER A 240 -11.44 16.54 7.41
C SER A 240 -11.21 15.34 6.44
N GLU A 241 -12.25 14.56 6.22
CA GLU A 241 -12.19 13.46 5.24
C GLU A 241 -11.81 13.96 3.84
N LYS A 242 -12.37 15.08 3.41
CA LYS A 242 -12.08 15.71 2.12
C LYS A 242 -10.62 16.16 2.02
N GLU A 243 -10.08 16.77 3.07
CA GLU A 243 -8.69 17.20 3.12
C GLU A 243 -7.74 16.00 3.07
N ARG A 244 -8.01 14.90 3.81
CA ARG A 244 -7.21 13.67 3.75
C ARG A 244 -7.21 13.06 2.35
N PHE A 245 -8.36 13.06 1.67
CA PHE A 245 -8.47 12.62 0.28
C PHE A 245 -7.60 13.47 -0.65
N LEU A 246 -7.76 14.80 -0.61
CA LEU A 246 -7.00 15.73 -1.44
C LEU A 246 -5.50 15.72 -1.13
N LEU A 247 -5.10 15.67 0.14
CA LEU A 247 -3.70 15.52 0.55
C LEU A 247 -3.07 14.24 -0.02
N THR A 248 -3.84 13.13 -0.03
CA THR A 248 -3.35 11.89 -0.60
C THR A 248 -3.09 12.03 -2.10
N LEU A 249 -3.99 12.67 -2.85
CA LEU A 249 -3.81 12.93 -4.28
C LEU A 249 -2.62 13.85 -4.55
N LYS A 250 -2.45 14.92 -3.77
CA LYS A 250 -1.28 15.82 -3.85
C LYS A 250 0.02 15.08 -3.61
N LEU A 251 0.06 14.19 -2.61
CA LEU A 251 1.24 13.38 -2.31
C LEU A 251 1.54 12.38 -3.43
N ILE A 252 0.53 11.76 -4.04
CA ILE A 252 0.70 10.93 -5.25
C ILE A 252 1.38 11.75 -6.36
N ALA A 253 0.92 12.98 -6.62
CA ALA A 253 1.47 13.86 -7.65
C ALA A 253 2.92 14.24 -7.33
N ILE A 254 3.21 14.66 -6.11
CA ILE A 254 4.56 14.98 -5.65
C ILE A 254 5.49 13.78 -5.82
N PHE A 255 5.06 12.58 -5.39
CA PHE A 255 5.87 11.37 -5.53
C PHE A 255 6.07 10.96 -6.99
N ARG A 256 5.10 11.15 -7.87
CA ARG A 256 5.28 10.90 -9.31
C ARG A 256 6.36 11.80 -9.89
N ILE A 257 6.37 13.07 -9.56
CA ILE A 257 7.38 14.02 -10.03
C ILE A 257 8.78 13.68 -9.46
N LEU A 258 8.86 13.35 -8.17
CA LEU A 258 10.13 13.09 -7.49
C LEU A 258 10.75 11.73 -7.83
N LEU A 259 9.92 10.69 -7.98
CA LEU A 259 10.37 9.29 -8.14
C LEU A 259 10.29 8.80 -9.59
N LYS A 260 9.58 9.49 -10.45
CA LYS A 260 9.43 9.25 -11.90
C LYS A 260 9.06 7.82 -12.28
N THR A 261 9.90 6.84 -11.95
CA THR A 261 9.89 5.45 -12.43
C THR A 261 9.30 4.44 -11.44
N SER A 262 8.98 4.85 -10.20
CA SER A 262 8.39 3.97 -9.19
C SER A 262 6.91 3.70 -9.49
N ASN A 263 6.42 2.51 -9.11
CA ASN A 263 4.98 2.24 -9.11
C ASN A 263 4.31 2.97 -7.94
N ILE A 264 3.19 3.64 -8.21
CA ILE A 264 2.40 4.34 -7.19
C ILE A 264 0.99 3.75 -7.17
N VAL A 265 0.57 3.33 -5.98
CA VAL A 265 -0.72 2.63 -5.79
C VAL A 265 -1.83 3.63 -5.52
N ALA A 266 -2.93 3.58 -6.27
CA ALA A 266 -4.21 4.12 -5.81
C ALA A 266 -4.77 3.14 -4.77
N SER A 267 -4.53 3.42 -3.48
CA SER A 267 -4.85 2.50 -2.40
C SER A 267 -6.35 2.34 -2.19
N THR A 268 -6.76 1.19 -1.65
CA THR A 268 -8.17 0.94 -1.31
C THR A 268 -8.72 2.02 -0.36
N ALA A 269 -7.89 2.53 0.57
CA ALA A 269 -8.30 3.61 1.47
C ALA A 269 -8.57 4.92 0.72
N LEU A 270 -7.76 5.27 -0.29
CA LEU A 270 -8.02 6.42 -1.15
C LEU A 270 -9.34 6.27 -1.90
N ILE A 271 -9.59 5.07 -2.46
CA ILE A 271 -10.83 4.77 -3.18
C ILE A 271 -12.03 4.84 -2.21
N THR A 272 -11.93 4.19 -1.05
CA THR A 272 -12.97 4.22 -0.01
C THR A 272 -13.36 5.65 0.36
N LEU A 273 -12.38 6.50 0.63
CA LEU A 273 -12.66 7.87 1.02
C LEU A 273 -13.16 8.71 -0.15
N GLY A 274 -12.59 8.52 -1.33
CA GLY A 274 -12.94 9.26 -2.54
C GLY A 274 -14.36 8.99 -3.02
N THR A 275 -14.85 7.75 -2.89
CA THR A 275 -16.22 7.37 -3.29
C THR A 275 -17.32 7.97 -2.42
N LYS A 276 -16.98 8.56 -1.27
CA LYS A 276 -17.90 9.41 -0.50
C LYS A 276 -18.19 10.75 -1.19
N PHE A 277 -17.32 11.20 -2.09
CA PHE A 277 -17.40 12.52 -2.74
C PHE A 277 -17.63 12.43 -4.24
N TYR A 278 -17.18 11.35 -4.89
CA TYR A 278 -17.20 11.21 -6.34
C TYR A 278 -17.49 9.76 -6.77
N PRO A 279 -18.06 9.53 -7.96
CA PRO A 279 -18.14 8.21 -8.57
C PRO A 279 -16.76 7.56 -8.71
N LEU A 280 -16.70 6.22 -8.69
CA LEU A 280 -15.45 5.44 -8.71
C LEU A 280 -14.54 5.84 -9.89
N GLU A 281 -15.10 6.00 -11.08
CA GLU A 281 -14.37 6.36 -12.30
C GLU A 281 -13.66 7.70 -12.14
N LYS A 282 -14.33 8.68 -11.52
CA LYS A 282 -13.75 10.00 -11.24
C LYS A 282 -12.64 9.94 -10.20
N VAL A 283 -12.81 9.12 -9.14
CA VAL A 283 -11.77 8.90 -8.13
C VAL A 283 -10.52 8.29 -8.77
N LEU A 284 -10.69 7.27 -9.60
CA LEU A 284 -9.59 6.59 -10.29
C LEU A 284 -8.92 7.52 -11.31
N ASN A 285 -9.71 8.26 -12.12
CA ASN A 285 -9.17 9.23 -13.07
C ASN A 285 -8.29 10.29 -12.38
N LEU A 286 -8.77 10.86 -11.27
CA LEU A 286 -7.97 11.80 -10.47
C LEU A 286 -6.68 11.17 -9.95
N ALA A 287 -6.76 9.96 -9.39
CA ALA A 287 -5.58 9.27 -8.87
C ALA A 287 -4.55 8.98 -9.98
N PHE A 288 -5.01 8.56 -11.16
CA PHE A 288 -4.14 8.26 -12.30
C PHE A 288 -3.54 9.54 -12.92
N LYS A 289 -4.30 10.61 -13.03
CA LYS A 289 -3.79 11.92 -13.46
C LYS A 289 -2.76 12.48 -12.46
N CYS A 290 -2.96 12.25 -11.17
CA CYS A 290 -1.94 12.55 -10.14
C CYS A 290 -0.70 11.63 -10.22
N GLY A 291 -0.75 10.53 -10.98
CA GLY A 291 0.44 9.71 -11.21
C GLY A 291 0.38 8.28 -10.69
N ALA A 292 -0.73 7.83 -10.07
CA ALA A 292 -0.91 6.44 -9.71
C ALA A 292 -0.95 5.56 -10.99
N ASN A 293 -0.41 4.35 -10.91
CA ASN A 293 -0.39 3.40 -12.03
C ASN A 293 -0.63 1.94 -11.59
N VAL A 294 -1.03 1.73 -10.33
CA VAL A 294 -1.37 0.41 -9.79
C VAL A 294 -2.66 0.50 -9.00
N ILE A 295 -3.56 -0.47 -9.17
CA ILE A 295 -4.68 -0.73 -8.26
C ILE A 295 -4.68 -2.20 -7.83
N MET A 296 -5.33 -2.48 -6.69
CA MET A 296 -5.33 -3.81 -6.10
C MET A 296 -6.77 -4.26 -5.77
N PRO A 297 -7.52 -4.80 -6.75
CA PRO A 297 -8.82 -5.39 -6.48
C PRO A 297 -8.73 -6.54 -5.47
N ILE A 298 -9.69 -6.62 -4.54
CA ILE A 298 -9.66 -7.56 -3.41
C ILE A 298 -10.35 -8.87 -3.81
N PHE A 299 -9.58 -9.94 -3.80
CA PHE A 299 -10.02 -11.31 -4.10
C PHE A 299 -10.21 -12.18 -2.85
N THR A 300 -9.97 -11.66 -1.66
CA THR A 300 -10.28 -12.35 -0.41
C THR A 300 -11.74 -12.85 -0.44
N PRO A 301 -12.04 -14.10 -0.04
CA PRO A 301 -13.39 -14.63 -0.03
C PRO A 301 -14.38 -13.73 0.71
N SER A 302 -15.62 -13.65 0.24
CA SER A 302 -16.61 -12.66 0.69
C SER A 302 -16.84 -12.70 2.21
N GLU A 303 -16.85 -13.89 2.81
CA GLU A 303 -16.96 -14.11 4.25
C GLU A 303 -15.76 -13.55 5.06
N ASN A 304 -14.57 -13.48 4.44
CA ASN A 304 -13.34 -13.03 5.08
C ASN A 304 -13.04 -11.55 4.78
N LYS A 305 -13.48 -11.00 3.65
CA LYS A 305 -13.27 -9.59 3.26
C LYS A 305 -13.69 -8.62 4.37
N ARG A 306 -14.88 -8.84 4.95
CA ARG A 306 -15.43 -8.00 6.01
C ARG A 306 -14.67 -8.14 7.32
N LEU A 307 -14.04 -9.29 7.56
CA LEU A 307 -13.23 -9.56 8.74
C LEU A 307 -11.83 -8.96 8.66
N TYR A 308 -11.36 -8.57 7.47
CA TYR A 308 -10.11 -7.83 7.31
C TYR A 308 -10.38 -6.32 7.34
N SER A 309 -10.92 -5.87 8.44
CA SER A 309 -11.35 -4.48 8.66
C SER A 309 -10.20 -3.65 9.25
N LEU A 310 -9.34 -3.11 8.39
CA LEU A 310 -8.28 -2.18 8.81
C LEU A 310 -8.86 -0.83 9.25
N TYR A 311 -9.98 -0.44 8.62
CA TYR A 311 -10.71 0.82 8.80
C TYR A 311 -12.18 0.65 8.40
N GLU A 312 -13.06 1.59 8.84
CA GLU A 312 -14.50 1.57 8.53
C GLU A 312 -14.79 1.72 7.03
N ASP A 313 -15.97 1.23 6.64
CA ASP A 313 -16.57 1.41 5.31
C ASP A 313 -15.64 1.03 4.15
N LYS A 314 -14.70 0.08 4.37
CA LYS A 314 -13.75 -0.35 3.35
C LYS A 314 -14.48 -0.71 2.06
N TYR A 315 -14.11 -0.04 0.97
CA TYR A 315 -14.72 -0.25 -0.34
C TYR A 315 -14.42 -1.64 -0.88
N PHE A 316 -15.47 -2.35 -1.23
CA PHE A 316 -15.41 -3.65 -1.90
C PHE A 316 -16.15 -3.57 -3.22
N SER A 317 -15.57 -4.11 -4.26
CA SER A 317 -16.23 -4.27 -5.55
C SER A 317 -15.68 -5.50 -6.26
N GLU A 318 -16.46 -6.04 -7.18
CA GLU A 318 -16.00 -7.10 -8.07
C GLU A 318 -14.88 -6.57 -8.98
N HIS A 319 -14.00 -7.47 -9.45
CA HIS A 319 -12.85 -7.07 -10.23
C HIS A 319 -13.26 -6.43 -11.57
N GLU A 320 -14.36 -6.87 -12.16
CA GLU A 320 -14.91 -6.33 -13.40
C GLU A 320 -15.23 -4.84 -13.27
N LYS A 321 -15.82 -4.44 -12.15
CA LYS A 321 -16.11 -3.04 -11.89
C LYS A 321 -14.86 -2.19 -11.87
N PHE A 322 -13.78 -2.68 -11.27
CA PHE A 322 -12.49 -1.99 -11.32
C PHE A 322 -11.90 -1.96 -12.71
N TYR A 323 -11.99 -3.06 -13.46
CA TYR A 323 -11.51 -3.15 -14.83
C TYR A 323 -12.20 -2.12 -15.74
N PHE A 324 -13.53 -2.10 -15.71
CA PHE A 324 -14.31 -1.14 -16.50
C PHE A 324 -14.13 0.30 -16.02
N ALA A 325 -14.02 0.55 -14.72
CA ALA A 325 -13.78 1.89 -14.19
C ALA A 325 -12.41 2.45 -14.63
N VAL A 326 -11.37 1.60 -14.74
CA VAL A 326 -10.09 2.01 -15.32
C VAL A 326 -10.25 2.35 -16.79
N LYS A 327 -10.92 1.49 -17.58
CA LYS A 327 -11.16 1.71 -19.02
C LYS A 327 -11.98 2.98 -19.28
N ASN A 328 -13.03 3.21 -18.49
CA ASN A 328 -13.88 4.40 -18.58
C ASN A 328 -13.18 5.69 -18.07
N SER A 329 -12.00 5.57 -17.46
CA SER A 329 -11.17 6.68 -17.01
C SER A 329 -10.11 7.10 -18.04
N ASP A 330 -10.19 6.65 -19.30
CA ASP A 330 -9.22 6.87 -20.38
C ASP A 330 -7.84 6.21 -20.13
N PHE A 331 -7.81 5.17 -19.31
CA PHE A 331 -6.62 4.39 -19.02
C PHE A 331 -6.75 2.92 -19.43
N ILE A 332 -5.62 2.26 -19.59
CA ILE A 332 -5.55 0.88 -20.09
C ILE A 332 -5.33 -0.08 -18.92
N PRO A 333 -6.35 -0.87 -18.52
CA PRO A 333 -6.17 -1.89 -17.50
C PRO A 333 -5.28 -3.01 -18.01
N VAL A 334 -4.27 -3.41 -17.20
CA VAL A 334 -3.30 -4.45 -17.53
C VAL A 334 -3.34 -5.53 -16.46
N LEU A 335 -3.63 -6.77 -16.85
CA LEU A 335 -3.73 -7.95 -16.02
C LEU A 335 -2.56 -8.92 -16.28
N ASP A 336 -2.19 -9.08 -17.54
CA ASP A 336 -1.31 -10.10 -18.09
C ASP A 336 0.18 -9.76 -18.03
N ARG A 337 0.55 -8.62 -17.47
CA ARG A 337 1.93 -8.17 -17.32
C ARG A 337 2.30 -8.01 -15.85
N TYR A 338 3.55 -8.27 -15.52
CA TYR A 338 4.05 -8.17 -14.15
C TYR A 338 4.05 -6.74 -13.59
N GLY A 339 4.14 -5.72 -14.45
CA GLY A 339 4.15 -4.32 -14.04
C GLY A 339 5.29 -4.01 -13.07
N ASN A 340 6.51 -4.50 -13.36
CA ASN A 340 7.68 -4.13 -12.59
C ASN A 340 8.00 -2.65 -12.80
N PRO A 341 8.37 -1.90 -11.75
CA PRO A 341 8.73 -0.50 -11.89
C PRO A 341 10.03 -0.37 -12.68
N LEU A 342 10.12 0.66 -13.51
CA LEU A 342 11.33 0.92 -14.28
C LEU A 342 12.56 1.15 -13.37
N SER A 343 12.35 1.69 -12.17
CA SER A 343 13.39 1.83 -11.13
C SER A 343 14.08 0.51 -10.77
N TYR A 344 13.34 -0.60 -10.80
CA TYR A 344 13.88 -1.94 -10.54
C TYR A 344 14.86 -2.38 -11.63
N TYR A 345 14.49 -2.18 -12.88
CA TYR A 345 15.37 -2.54 -14.01
C TYR A 345 16.63 -1.68 -14.05
N ILE A 346 16.53 -0.37 -13.82
CA ILE A 346 17.67 0.55 -13.78
C ILE A 346 18.66 0.14 -12.67
N ARG A 347 18.16 -0.27 -11.50
CA ARG A 347 19.00 -0.71 -10.38
C ARG A 347 19.75 -2.00 -10.71
N ASN A 348 19.06 -2.99 -11.30
CA ASN A 348 19.65 -4.29 -11.58
C ASN A 348 20.63 -4.26 -12.75
N GLN A 349 20.47 -3.37 -13.74
CA GLN A 349 21.46 -3.18 -14.80
C GLN A 349 22.79 -2.66 -14.27
N LYS A 350 22.80 -1.87 -13.18
CA LYS A 350 24.03 -1.39 -12.54
C LYS A 350 24.76 -2.49 -11.76
N SER A 351 24.06 -3.48 -11.21
CA SER A 351 24.66 -4.59 -10.49
C SER A 351 25.25 -5.68 -11.41
N CYS A 352 24.88 -5.72 -12.69
CA CYS A 352 25.47 -6.62 -13.68
C CYS A 352 26.73 -6.06 -14.37
N LYS A 353 27.14 -4.83 -14.04
CA LYS A 353 28.33 -4.17 -14.61
C LYS A 353 29.49 -4.02 -13.61
N LEU A 354 29.39 -4.68 -12.46
CA LEU A 354 30.46 -4.88 -11.47
C LEU A 354 30.83 -6.36 -11.37
#